data_00f99ffbb884f49b8a030efe4feea65b
#
_entry.id   00f99ffbb884f49b8a030efe4feea65b
#
_cell.length_a   1.000
_cell.length_b   1.000
_cell.length_c   1.000
_cell.angle_alpha   90.00
_cell.angle_beta   90.00
_cell.angle_gamma   90.00
#
_symmetry.space_group_name_H-M   'P 1'
#
loop_
_entity.id
_entity.type
_entity.pdbx_description
1 polymer ?
#
loop_
_entity_poly.entity_id
_entity_poly.type
_entity_poly.pdbx_seq_one_letter_code
_entity_poly.pdbx_strand_id
1 'polypeptide(L)'
;SLFGDLDVPKNAEYSEKLNKRKFKLEKLQRDLVKNNGFTWAKNIYWGNLKQPFKGHNPDWTAQAALEFIEEHKEQPFYLHCCSTLLHGPNGEWFKSMMEKELASGEGFLKKPLDLIDRKSVWERIQKAGLTEAEVGYLWMDDSLGLILDKLDSLGIADNTIVVFVSDHGSERKGSLIKTRGTEIPCLIRW
;
A
#
# COMPACT_ATOMS: atom_id res chain seq x y z
N SER A 1 -3.49 23.39 -5.27
CA SER A 1 -2.91 22.12 -4.87
C SER A 1 -1.42 22.28 -4.63
N LEU A 2 -0.84 21.49 -3.74
CA LEU A 2 0.60 21.53 -3.43
C LEU A 2 1.48 21.23 -4.66
N PHE A 3 0.94 20.50 -5.61
CA PHE A 3 1.62 20.04 -6.83
C PHE A 3 1.11 20.71 -8.13
N GLY A 4 0.23 21.70 -8.00
CA GLY A 4 -0.27 22.50 -9.13
C GLY A 4 -0.79 21.64 -10.29
N ASP A 5 -0.25 21.92 -11.48
CA ASP A 5 -0.64 21.24 -12.72
C ASP A 5 -0.26 19.75 -12.80
N LEU A 6 0.50 19.23 -11.83
CA LEU A 6 0.84 17.82 -11.79
C LEU A 6 -0.28 16.96 -11.20
N ASP A 7 -1.24 17.54 -10.49
CA ASP A 7 -2.38 16.76 -9.97
C ASP A 7 -3.24 16.19 -11.09
N VAL A 8 -3.75 14.98 -10.89
CA VAL A 8 -4.61 14.31 -11.88
C VAL A 8 -6.01 14.92 -11.81
N PRO A 9 -6.57 15.41 -12.94
CA PRO A 9 -7.94 15.87 -12.95
C PRO A 9 -8.94 14.80 -12.52
N LYS A 10 -10.02 15.19 -11.88
CA LYS A 10 -11.09 14.27 -11.53
C LYS A 10 -11.73 13.70 -12.81
N ASN A 11 -11.88 12.38 -12.88
CA ASN A 11 -12.44 11.66 -14.03
C ASN A 11 -11.64 11.86 -15.35
N ALA A 12 -10.32 11.98 -15.26
CA ALA A 12 -9.47 12.03 -16.45
C ALA A 12 -9.50 10.69 -17.20
N GLU A 13 -9.45 10.76 -18.52
CA GLU A 13 -9.20 9.59 -19.36
C GLU A 13 -7.70 9.25 -19.37
N TYR A 14 -7.39 7.97 -19.58
CA TYR A 14 -6.01 7.53 -19.68
C TYR A 14 -5.29 8.15 -20.89
N SER A 15 -4.06 8.57 -20.68
CA SER A 15 -3.11 8.88 -21.72
C SER A 15 -1.69 8.67 -21.25
N GLU A 16 -0.77 8.37 -22.14
CA GLU A 16 0.67 8.27 -21.86
C GLU A 16 1.22 9.56 -21.21
N LYS A 17 0.72 10.72 -21.63
CA LYS A 17 1.07 12.01 -21.02
C LYS A 17 0.66 12.05 -19.55
N LEU A 18 -0.53 11.57 -19.23
CA LEU A 18 -1.06 11.52 -17.86
C LEU A 18 -0.27 10.52 -17.01
N ASN A 19 0.08 9.37 -17.56
CA ASN A 19 0.91 8.37 -16.89
C ASN A 19 2.30 8.92 -16.55
N LYS A 20 2.97 9.57 -17.50
CA LYS A 20 4.26 10.25 -17.26
C LYS A 20 4.16 11.34 -16.19
N ARG A 21 3.03 12.01 -16.13
CA ARG A 21 2.74 13.04 -15.12
C ARG A 21 2.61 12.44 -13.72
N LYS A 22 1.93 11.29 -13.58
CA LYS A 22 1.84 10.54 -12.33
C LYS A 22 3.22 10.11 -11.84
N PHE A 23 4.05 9.59 -12.72
CA PHE A 23 5.43 9.21 -12.40
C PHE A 23 6.24 10.39 -11.85
N LYS A 24 6.15 11.57 -12.49
CA LYS A 24 6.83 12.78 -11.99
C LYS A 24 6.30 13.23 -10.64
N LEU A 25 4.98 13.15 -10.44
CA LEU A 25 4.34 13.52 -9.19
C LEU A 25 4.81 12.64 -8.04
N GLU A 26 4.84 11.32 -8.22
CA GLU A 26 5.32 10.40 -7.19
C GLU A 26 6.78 10.68 -6.82
N LYS A 27 7.64 11.00 -7.79
CA LYS A 27 9.02 11.38 -7.51
C LYS A 27 9.12 12.64 -6.64
N LEU A 28 8.31 13.67 -6.91
CA LEU A 28 8.25 14.86 -6.06
C LEU A 28 7.75 14.55 -4.64
N GLN A 29 6.85 13.59 -4.50
CA GLN A 29 6.36 13.13 -3.20
C GLN A 29 7.47 12.46 -2.39
N ARG A 30 8.32 11.64 -3.03
CA ARG A 30 9.52 11.07 -2.37
C ARG A 30 10.45 12.18 -1.87
N ASP A 31 10.70 13.19 -2.69
CA ASP A 31 11.56 14.31 -2.31
C ASP A 31 10.96 15.10 -1.15
N LEU A 32 9.64 15.30 -1.15
CA LEU A 32 8.94 15.93 -0.04
C LEU A 32 9.08 15.13 1.26
N VAL A 33 8.91 13.82 1.23
CA VAL A 33 9.08 12.94 2.40
C VAL A 33 10.51 13.02 2.93
N LYS A 34 11.51 12.96 2.05
CA LYS A 34 12.93 13.08 2.44
C LYS A 34 13.25 14.45 3.04
N ASN A 35 12.72 15.54 2.49
CA ASN A 35 12.90 16.87 3.01
C ASN A 35 12.25 17.09 4.40
N ASN A 36 11.36 16.17 4.81
CA ASN A 36 10.75 16.16 6.13
C ASN A 36 11.41 15.16 7.11
N GLY A 37 12.64 14.76 6.86
CA GLY A 37 13.50 14.04 7.82
C GLY A 37 13.69 12.55 7.55
N PHE A 38 13.04 11.97 6.52
CA PHE A 38 13.32 10.60 6.11
C PHE A 38 14.54 10.55 5.17
N THR A 39 15.41 9.58 5.37
CA THR A 39 16.60 9.39 4.50
C THR A 39 16.26 8.66 3.21
N TRP A 40 15.17 7.88 3.20
CA TRP A 40 14.71 7.06 2.09
C TRP A 40 13.18 7.20 1.92
N ALA A 41 12.70 7.15 0.71
CA ALA A 41 11.28 7.14 0.39
C ALA A 41 11.06 6.53 -1.00
N LYS A 42 10.08 5.65 -1.13
CA LYS A 42 9.73 4.97 -2.39
C LYS A 42 8.28 4.54 -2.38
N ASN A 43 7.68 4.46 -3.56
CA ASN A 43 6.33 3.95 -3.78
C ASN A 43 5.28 4.67 -2.93
N ILE A 44 5.23 5.99 -3.05
CA ILE A 44 4.36 6.85 -2.25
C ILE A 44 3.00 7.01 -2.91
N TYR A 45 1.93 6.66 -2.18
CA TYR A 45 0.59 7.09 -2.49
C TYR A 45 0.30 8.45 -1.86
N TRP A 46 -0.14 9.40 -2.66
CA TRP A 46 -0.55 10.71 -2.19
C TRP A 46 -2.06 10.86 -2.26
N GLY A 47 -2.70 10.63 -1.13
CA GLY A 47 -4.16 10.67 -1.02
C GLY A 47 -4.85 9.59 -1.88
N ASN A 48 -6.15 9.72 -2.02
CA ASN A 48 -6.96 8.79 -2.79
C ASN A 48 -6.65 8.91 -4.28
N LEU A 49 -6.34 7.79 -4.92
CA LEU A 49 -6.16 7.78 -6.37
C LEU A 49 -7.47 8.09 -7.10
N LYS A 50 -7.35 8.83 -8.18
CA LYS A 50 -8.44 9.21 -9.08
C LYS A 50 -8.37 8.40 -10.37
N GLN A 51 -9.51 8.25 -11.05
CA GLN A 51 -9.51 7.66 -12.38
C GLN A 51 -8.50 8.37 -13.30
N PRO A 52 -7.81 7.64 -14.19
CA PRO A 52 -7.90 6.20 -14.45
C PRO A 52 -7.07 5.31 -13.51
N PHE A 53 -6.30 5.88 -12.59
CA PHE A 53 -5.35 5.15 -11.73
C PHE A 53 -5.96 4.66 -10.40
N LYS A 54 -7.28 4.71 -10.28
CA LYS A 54 -7.95 4.27 -9.05
C LYS A 54 -7.83 2.76 -8.91
N GLY A 55 -7.13 2.34 -7.86
CA GLY A 55 -6.91 0.92 -7.56
C GLY A 55 -6.01 0.73 -6.35
N HIS A 56 -5.96 -0.50 -5.87
CA HIS A 56 -5.04 -0.93 -4.81
C HIS A 56 -3.94 -1.81 -5.42
N ASN A 57 -2.73 -1.67 -4.95
CA ASN A 57 -1.60 -2.49 -5.38
C ASN A 57 -0.64 -2.72 -4.22
N PRO A 58 -0.95 -3.67 -3.32
CA PRO A 58 -0.08 -3.98 -2.19
C PRO A 58 1.28 -4.55 -2.62
N ASP A 59 1.38 -5.23 -3.76
CA ASP A 59 2.67 -5.67 -4.33
C ASP A 59 3.64 -4.49 -4.49
N TRP A 60 3.12 -3.34 -4.95
CA TRP A 60 3.94 -2.15 -5.20
C TRP A 60 4.48 -1.53 -3.90
N THR A 61 3.67 -1.48 -2.84
CA THR A 61 4.13 -1.03 -1.52
C THR A 61 5.04 -2.04 -0.85
N ALA A 62 4.70 -3.34 -0.92
CA ALA A 62 5.52 -4.40 -0.38
C ALA A 62 6.90 -4.45 -1.05
N GLN A 63 7.00 -4.30 -2.38
CA GLN A 63 8.27 -4.24 -3.09
C GLN A 63 9.21 -3.19 -2.49
N ALA A 64 8.72 -1.97 -2.24
CA ALA A 64 9.52 -0.92 -1.65
C ALA A 64 9.99 -1.26 -0.23
N ALA A 65 9.12 -1.91 0.57
CA ALA A 65 9.49 -2.36 1.91
C ALA A 65 10.57 -3.44 1.87
N LEU A 66 10.45 -4.44 0.98
CA LEU A 66 11.44 -5.50 0.81
C LEU A 66 12.81 -4.96 0.37
N GLU A 67 12.82 -4.01 -0.59
CA GLU A 67 14.05 -3.34 -1.02
C GLU A 67 14.70 -2.56 0.12
N PHE A 68 13.92 -1.77 0.86
CA PHE A 68 14.42 -1.02 2.00
C PHE A 68 15.06 -1.92 3.06
N ILE A 69 14.40 -3.02 3.43
CA ILE A 69 14.91 -3.97 4.43
C ILE A 69 16.23 -4.58 3.94
N GLU A 70 16.31 -4.98 2.66
CA GLU A 70 17.55 -5.53 2.09
C GLU A 70 18.70 -4.54 2.13
N GLU A 71 18.43 -3.28 1.76
CA GLU A 71 19.45 -2.22 1.72
C GLU A 71 19.95 -1.82 3.11
N HIS A 72 19.13 -2.01 4.17
CA HIS A 72 19.42 -1.50 5.51
C HIS A 72 19.58 -2.59 6.59
N LYS A 73 19.62 -3.87 6.21
CA LYS A 73 19.67 -5.01 7.13
C LYS A 73 20.85 -5.03 8.12
N GLU A 74 21.95 -4.37 7.77
CA GLU A 74 23.19 -4.32 8.57
C GLU A 74 23.22 -3.14 9.57
N GLN A 75 22.18 -2.33 9.65
CA GLN A 75 22.13 -1.15 10.51
C GLN A 75 20.75 -0.99 11.16
N PRO A 76 20.65 -0.28 12.30
CA PRO A 76 19.36 0.08 12.86
C PRO A 76 18.53 0.90 11.88
N PHE A 77 17.26 0.56 11.70
CA PHE A 77 16.35 1.27 10.81
C PHE A 77 14.96 1.47 11.41
N TYR A 78 14.26 2.44 10.88
CA TYR A 78 12.83 2.64 11.06
C TYR A 78 12.14 2.65 9.69
N LEU A 79 11.24 1.71 9.47
CA LEU A 79 10.43 1.63 8.25
C LEU A 79 8.98 1.99 8.56
N HIS A 80 8.45 3.01 7.92
CA HIS A 80 7.02 3.35 7.93
C HIS A 80 6.40 2.90 6.62
N CYS A 81 5.70 1.76 6.63
CA CYS A 81 5.04 1.17 5.47
C CYS A 81 3.52 1.42 5.55
N CYS A 82 2.98 2.18 4.59
CA CYS A 82 1.56 2.53 4.55
C CYS A 82 0.83 1.71 3.47
N SER A 83 -0.05 0.81 3.89
CA SER A 83 -0.95 0.10 2.97
C SER A 83 -2.14 0.97 2.58
N THR A 84 -2.61 0.86 1.33
CA THR A 84 -3.88 1.45 0.89
C THR A 84 -5.08 0.54 1.20
N LEU A 85 -4.84 -0.72 1.50
CA LEU A 85 -5.87 -1.62 2.03
C LEU A 85 -5.94 -1.39 3.57
N LEU A 86 -7.09 -1.31 4.16
CA LEU A 86 -8.44 -1.61 3.67
C LEU A 86 -9.27 -0.34 3.40
N HIS A 87 -8.75 0.65 2.72
CA HIS A 87 -9.54 1.82 2.35
C HIS A 87 -10.66 1.38 1.40
N GLY A 88 -11.91 1.71 1.75
CA GLY A 88 -13.09 1.29 0.99
C GLY A 88 -13.31 2.07 -0.33
N PRO A 89 -14.33 1.70 -1.10
CA PRO A 89 -15.31 0.61 -0.81
C PRO A 89 -14.78 -0.79 -1.12
N ASN A 90 -15.27 -1.80 -0.39
CA ASN A 90 -14.81 -3.19 -0.48
C ASN A 90 -14.89 -3.78 -1.90
N GLY A 91 -15.90 -3.41 -2.68
CA GLY A 91 -16.04 -3.89 -4.08
C GLY A 91 -14.91 -3.45 -5.02
N GLU A 92 -14.12 -2.42 -4.66
CA GLU A 92 -12.96 -2.02 -5.43
C GLU A 92 -11.72 -2.90 -5.17
N TRP A 93 -11.70 -3.67 -4.08
CA TRP A 93 -10.57 -4.53 -3.74
C TRP A 93 -10.43 -5.69 -4.71
N PHE A 94 -11.52 -6.43 -4.95
CA PHE A 94 -11.53 -7.53 -5.91
C PHE A 94 -11.24 -7.03 -7.32
N LYS A 95 -11.88 -5.94 -7.72
CA LYS A 95 -11.63 -5.31 -9.01
C LYS A 95 -10.15 -4.96 -9.19
N SER A 96 -9.54 -4.30 -8.20
CA SER A 96 -8.11 -3.96 -8.23
C SER A 96 -7.22 -5.19 -8.32
N MET A 97 -7.56 -6.26 -7.58
CA MET A 97 -6.81 -7.50 -7.59
C MET A 97 -6.86 -8.22 -8.96
N MET A 98 -7.97 -8.10 -9.67
CA MET A 98 -8.17 -8.74 -11.00
C MET A 98 -7.71 -7.87 -12.17
N GLU A 99 -7.35 -6.60 -11.94
CA GLU A 99 -6.85 -5.70 -12.99
C GLU A 99 -5.49 -6.17 -13.51
N LYS A 100 -5.37 -6.23 -14.84
CA LYS A 100 -4.11 -6.57 -15.52
C LYS A 100 -3.11 -5.41 -15.49
N GLU A 101 -3.62 -4.19 -15.67
CA GLU A 101 -2.85 -2.96 -15.64
C GLU A 101 -2.84 -2.42 -14.21
N LEU A 102 -1.86 -2.79 -13.44
CA LEU A 102 -1.78 -2.45 -12.03
C LEU A 102 -1.54 -0.97 -11.83
N ALA A 103 -2.60 -0.25 -11.48
CA ALA A 103 -2.50 1.13 -11.06
C ALA A 103 -1.69 1.25 -9.76
N SER A 104 -0.87 2.27 -9.69
CA SER A 104 -0.02 2.57 -8.54
C SER A 104 0.03 4.08 -8.27
N GLY A 105 0.74 4.49 -7.24
CA GLY A 105 1.01 5.90 -6.98
C GLY A 105 1.75 6.60 -8.12
N GLU A 106 2.53 5.89 -8.91
CA GLU A 106 3.27 6.41 -10.07
C GLU A 106 2.55 6.23 -11.42
N GLY A 107 1.32 5.74 -11.42
CA GLY A 107 0.54 5.44 -12.63
C GLY A 107 0.43 3.95 -12.89
N PHE A 108 0.17 3.56 -14.14
CA PHE A 108 0.17 2.15 -14.53
C PHE A 108 1.59 1.61 -14.66
N LEU A 109 1.83 0.47 -14.02
CA LEU A 109 3.09 -0.24 -14.12
C LEU A 109 3.23 -0.89 -15.51
N LYS A 110 4.43 -0.95 -16.03
CA LYS A 110 4.72 -1.59 -17.33
C LYS A 110 4.58 -3.12 -17.27
N LYS A 111 4.78 -3.70 -16.09
CA LYS A 111 4.68 -5.12 -15.82
C LYS A 111 4.09 -5.34 -14.42
N PRO A 112 3.30 -6.39 -14.23
CA PRO A 112 2.93 -6.85 -12.89
C PRO A 112 4.18 -7.13 -12.07
N LEU A 113 4.09 -6.94 -10.76
CA LEU A 113 5.18 -7.25 -9.83
C LEU A 113 5.15 -8.72 -9.41
N ASP A 114 3.97 -9.34 -9.45
CA ASP A 114 3.73 -10.75 -9.16
C ASP A 114 4.37 -11.24 -7.85
N LEU A 115 4.41 -10.39 -6.83
CA LEU A 115 4.94 -10.76 -5.51
C LEU A 115 3.93 -11.57 -4.71
N ILE A 116 2.64 -11.29 -4.90
CA ILE A 116 1.53 -11.98 -4.26
C ILE A 116 0.80 -12.80 -5.31
N ASP A 117 0.63 -14.09 -5.06
CA ASP A 117 -0.19 -14.96 -5.90
C ASP A 117 -1.70 -14.63 -5.71
N ARG A 118 -2.18 -13.71 -6.52
CA ARG A 118 -3.57 -13.23 -6.50
C ARG A 118 -4.59 -14.33 -6.77
N LYS A 119 -4.22 -15.34 -7.56
CA LYS A 119 -5.06 -16.50 -7.81
C LYS A 119 -5.22 -17.31 -6.52
N SER A 120 -4.13 -17.56 -5.81
CA SER A 120 -4.16 -18.21 -4.49
C SER A 120 -4.98 -17.42 -3.48
N VAL A 121 -4.86 -16.08 -3.45
CA VAL A 121 -5.72 -15.23 -2.59
C VAL A 121 -7.19 -15.51 -2.86
N TRP A 122 -7.60 -15.50 -4.12
CA TRP A 122 -9.00 -15.73 -4.49
C TRP A 122 -9.47 -17.13 -4.17
N GLU A 123 -8.68 -18.16 -4.49
CA GLU A 123 -9.00 -19.56 -4.18
C GLU A 123 -9.20 -19.80 -2.68
N ARG A 124 -8.38 -19.17 -1.82
CA ARG A 124 -8.51 -19.25 -0.35
C ARG A 124 -9.78 -18.55 0.16
N ILE A 125 -10.14 -17.41 -0.39
CA ILE A 125 -11.40 -16.71 -0.10
C ILE A 125 -12.58 -17.60 -0.44
N GLN A 126 -12.62 -18.17 -1.63
CA GLN A 126 -13.70 -19.08 -2.06
C GLN A 126 -13.79 -20.34 -1.19
N LYS A 127 -12.65 -20.95 -0.88
CA LYS A 127 -12.59 -22.14 -0.02
C LYS A 127 -13.10 -21.87 1.40
N ALA A 128 -12.94 -20.65 1.90
CA ALA A 128 -13.46 -20.23 3.19
C ALA A 128 -14.96 -19.88 3.16
N GLY A 129 -15.62 -19.94 1.99
CA GLY A 129 -17.03 -19.55 1.84
C GLY A 129 -17.25 -18.04 1.92
N LEU A 130 -16.19 -17.26 1.73
CA LEU A 130 -16.20 -15.79 1.74
C LEU A 130 -16.41 -15.24 0.33
N THR A 131 -16.61 -13.93 0.21
CA THR A 131 -16.96 -13.27 -1.04
C THR A 131 -15.86 -12.29 -1.49
N GLU A 132 -16.09 -11.61 -2.60
CA GLU A 132 -15.22 -10.52 -3.10
C GLU A 132 -15.02 -9.39 -2.07
N ALA A 133 -15.98 -9.21 -1.15
CA ALA A 133 -15.93 -8.17 -0.13
C ALA A 133 -14.82 -8.38 0.91
N GLU A 134 -14.36 -9.62 1.07
CA GLU A 134 -13.31 -9.99 2.04
C GLU A 134 -11.91 -10.08 1.43
N VAL A 135 -11.79 -10.01 0.12
CA VAL A 135 -10.52 -10.18 -0.60
C VAL A 135 -9.43 -9.24 -0.09
N GLY A 136 -9.77 -8.01 0.23
CA GLY A 136 -8.80 -7.00 0.69
C GLY A 136 -8.09 -7.38 1.98
N TYR A 137 -8.76 -8.10 2.87
CA TYR A 137 -8.16 -8.55 4.15
C TYR A 137 -7.04 -9.56 3.90
N LEU A 138 -7.32 -10.59 3.10
CA LEU A 138 -6.33 -11.62 2.81
C LEU A 138 -5.20 -11.11 1.91
N TRP A 139 -5.51 -10.24 0.97
CA TRP A 139 -4.50 -9.62 0.10
C TRP A 139 -3.56 -8.70 0.88
N MET A 140 -4.07 -7.97 1.88
CA MET A 140 -3.25 -7.19 2.80
C MET A 140 -2.41 -8.08 3.70
N ASP A 141 -2.99 -9.17 4.24
CA ASP A 141 -2.30 -10.14 5.09
C ASP A 141 -1.11 -10.76 4.35
N ASP A 142 -1.31 -11.20 3.11
CA ASP A 142 -0.22 -11.73 2.27
C ASP A 142 0.87 -10.68 2.02
N SER A 143 0.51 -9.40 1.85
CA SER A 143 1.51 -8.34 1.67
C SER A 143 2.35 -8.10 2.93
N LEU A 144 1.75 -8.22 4.10
CA LEU A 144 2.47 -8.18 5.37
C LEU A 144 3.33 -9.44 5.53
N GLY A 145 2.80 -10.61 5.15
CA GLY A 145 3.53 -11.88 5.15
C GLY A 145 4.86 -11.78 4.41
N LEU A 146 4.89 -11.18 3.22
CA LEU A 146 6.14 -10.95 2.45
C LEU A 146 7.18 -10.17 3.26
N ILE A 147 6.76 -9.18 4.04
CA ILE A 147 7.67 -8.38 4.87
C ILE A 147 8.21 -9.23 6.03
N LEU A 148 7.34 -9.99 6.69
CA LEU A 148 7.74 -10.87 7.79
C LEU A 148 8.70 -11.97 7.31
N ASP A 149 8.38 -12.63 6.19
CA ASP A 149 9.23 -13.65 5.56
C ASP A 149 10.61 -13.08 5.17
N LYS A 150 10.64 -11.81 4.73
CA LYS A 150 11.90 -11.14 4.43
C LYS A 150 12.77 -10.96 5.66
N LEU A 151 12.20 -10.52 6.78
CA LEU A 151 12.91 -10.39 8.05
C LEU A 151 13.44 -11.74 8.55
N ASP A 152 12.60 -12.78 8.46
CA ASP A 152 12.98 -14.15 8.83
C ASP A 152 14.09 -14.68 7.94
N SER A 153 14.00 -14.52 6.63
CA SER A 153 15.02 -14.99 5.65
C SER A 153 16.38 -14.31 5.81
N LEU A 154 16.39 -13.10 6.32
CA LEU A 154 17.63 -12.35 6.61
C LEU A 154 18.18 -12.61 8.01
N GLY A 155 17.47 -13.37 8.85
CA GLY A 155 17.88 -13.66 10.24
C GLY A 155 17.84 -12.44 11.16
N ILE A 156 17.04 -11.42 10.85
CA ILE A 156 16.93 -10.19 11.65
C ILE A 156 15.58 -10.05 12.36
N ALA A 157 14.69 -11.03 12.21
CA ALA A 157 13.35 -10.99 12.80
C ALA A 157 13.36 -10.86 14.32
N ASP A 158 14.22 -11.60 15.02
CA ASP A 158 14.35 -11.58 16.49
C ASP A 158 14.96 -10.26 17.03
N ASN A 159 15.44 -9.40 16.14
CA ASN A 159 15.97 -8.06 16.47
C ASN A 159 15.16 -6.94 15.82
N THR A 160 13.92 -7.23 15.42
CA THR A 160 13.05 -6.27 14.71
C THR A 160 11.67 -6.27 15.36
N ILE A 161 11.26 -5.12 15.89
CA ILE A 161 9.88 -4.94 16.37
C ILE A 161 9.01 -4.58 15.17
N VAL A 162 7.98 -5.37 14.90
CA VAL A 162 6.98 -5.11 13.87
C VAL A 162 5.68 -4.68 14.54
N VAL A 163 5.19 -3.48 14.19
CA VAL A 163 3.93 -2.95 14.71
C VAL A 163 2.97 -2.79 13.54
N PHE A 164 1.86 -3.52 13.57
CA PHE A 164 0.74 -3.34 12.65
C PHE A 164 -0.36 -2.54 13.34
N VAL A 165 -0.78 -1.44 12.73
CA VAL A 165 -1.76 -0.52 13.32
C VAL A 165 -2.58 0.15 12.23
N SER A 166 -3.88 0.42 12.51
CA SER A 166 -4.71 1.27 11.66
C SER A 166 -4.50 2.75 12.00
N ASP A 167 -4.65 3.63 11.00
CA ASP A 167 -4.54 5.09 11.18
C ASP A 167 -5.72 5.69 11.98
N HIS A 168 -6.90 5.04 11.93
CA HIS A 168 -8.09 5.41 12.69
C HIS A 168 -9.08 4.24 12.77
N GLY A 169 -10.09 4.38 13.64
CA GLY A 169 -11.16 3.41 13.79
C GLY A 169 -12.23 3.50 12.69
N SER A 170 -13.19 2.58 12.73
CA SER A 170 -14.21 2.39 11.68
C SER A 170 -15.33 3.42 11.66
N GLU A 171 -15.57 4.13 12.75
CA GLU A 171 -16.63 5.13 12.84
C GLU A 171 -16.10 6.56 12.87
N ARG A 172 -16.63 7.43 11.98
CA ARG A 172 -16.33 8.87 11.91
C ARG A 172 -14.85 9.17 12.05
N LYS A 173 -14.13 8.97 10.97
CA LYS A 173 -12.70 9.18 10.79
C LYS A 173 -12.12 10.26 11.72
N GLY A 174 -11.23 9.86 12.62
CA GLY A 174 -10.56 10.76 13.55
C GLY A 174 -11.44 11.36 14.67
N SER A 175 -12.65 10.84 14.90
CA SER A 175 -13.52 11.33 15.97
C SER A 175 -13.04 10.85 17.33
N LEU A 176 -12.66 11.79 18.19
CA LEU A 176 -12.33 11.52 19.61
C LEU A 176 -13.58 11.27 20.47
N ILE A 177 -14.78 11.60 19.96
CA ILE A 177 -16.05 11.50 20.70
C ILE A 177 -16.66 10.10 20.58
N LYS A 178 -16.35 9.38 19.50
CA LYS A 178 -16.87 8.04 19.26
C LYS A 178 -15.79 7.00 19.53
N THR A 179 -16.10 6.05 20.40
CA THR A 179 -15.19 4.96 20.79
C THR A 179 -14.59 4.26 19.57
N ARG A 180 -15.45 3.89 18.59
CA ARG A 180 -15.00 3.26 17.35
C ARG A 180 -14.24 4.16 16.39
N GLY A 181 -14.12 5.46 16.65
CA GLY A 181 -13.27 6.38 15.92
C GLY A 181 -11.81 6.31 16.37
N THR A 182 -11.59 5.93 17.63
CA THR A 182 -10.28 5.85 18.30
C THR A 182 -9.81 4.43 18.60
N GLU A 183 -10.73 3.47 18.67
CA GLU A 183 -10.39 2.05 18.81
C GLU A 183 -9.82 1.53 17.49
N ILE A 184 -8.52 1.18 17.52
CA ILE A 184 -7.79 0.67 16.37
C ILE A 184 -7.16 -0.69 16.71
N PRO A 185 -7.07 -1.61 15.76
CA PRO A 185 -6.26 -2.80 15.94
C PRO A 185 -4.79 -2.40 16.08
N CYS A 186 -4.11 -3.02 17.04
CA CYS A 186 -2.67 -2.89 17.21
C CYS A 186 -2.10 -4.27 17.52
N LEU A 187 -1.29 -4.79 16.60
CA LEU A 187 -0.60 -6.07 16.74
C LEU A 187 0.90 -5.81 16.78
N ILE A 188 1.60 -6.46 17.70
CA ILE A 188 3.04 -6.30 17.85
C ILE A 188 3.67 -7.70 17.82
N ARG A 189 4.67 -7.85 16.95
CA ARG A 189 5.59 -8.97 16.92
C ARG A 189 6.96 -8.50 17.39
N TRP A 190 7.50 -9.18 18.41
CA TRP A 190 8.83 -8.92 18.95
C TRP A 190 9.48 -10.20 19.42
#